data_ae4c2b1423a1cf8ecdf36acf220703dd
#
_entry.id   ae4c2b1423a1cf8ecdf36acf220703dd
#
_cell.length_a   1.000
_cell.length_b   1.000
_cell.length_c   1.000
_cell.angle_alpha   90.00
_cell.angle_beta   90.00
_cell.angle_gamma   90.00
#
_symmetry.space_group_name_H-M   'P 1'
#
loop_
_entity.id
_entity.type
_entity.pdbx_description
1 polymer ?
#
loop_
_entity_poly.entity_id
_entity_poly.type
_entity_poly.pdbx_seq_one_letter_code
_entity_poly.pdbx_strand_id
1 'polypeptide(L)'
;MKIAVGVATSGRRKILACMIDRLAAQTRKPDHLFLSPATDEDIDMEHLRSVPFPVSIVSSPKGSCPQRNAIINAAAGMDALTFFDDDFFPAANYLAETEALLEADETIVVATGHVIFDGIHGPGLQAGEADRIIREDPTPDPAPAVVPAHNAYGCNMTFRLQPILAHRIFFDEELPLYAWQEDVDLCRRLSPYGKIVAFNRLRGVHLGVKAGRTSGLRFGYSQIANPLYLVKKGSVSLKWALRLMGGNIASNIIGSINPPPYVDRRGRLRGNLIALRHLLLGALDPRHITNM
;
A
#
# COMPACT_ATOMS: atom_id res chain seq x y z
N MET A 1 3.09 7.00 -22.46
CA MET A 1 3.63 7.68 -21.24
C MET A 1 4.71 6.83 -20.57
N LYS A 2 5.59 7.41 -19.69
CA LYS A 2 6.57 6.66 -18.90
C LYS A 2 5.97 6.25 -17.56
N ILE A 3 5.85 4.94 -17.31
CA ILE A 3 5.29 4.39 -16.07
C ILE A 3 6.35 3.59 -15.33
N ALA A 4 6.71 4.05 -14.15
CA ALA A 4 7.55 3.29 -13.24
C ALA A 4 6.72 2.43 -12.28
N VAL A 5 7.34 1.38 -11.76
CA VAL A 5 6.84 0.63 -10.61
C VAL A 5 7.74 0.90 -9.42
N GLY A 6 7.14 1.11 -8.26
CA GLY A 6 7.81 1.31 -6.98
C GLY A 6 7.43 0.25 -5.97
N VAL A 7 8.41 -0.34 -5.28
CA VAL A 7 8.18 -1.33 -4.23
C VAL A 7 9.04 -1.04 -3.01
N ALA A 8 8.37 -0.81 -1.89
CA ALA A 8 8.99 -0.80 -0.57
C ALA A 8 8.91 -2.22 0.00
N THR A 9 10.02 -2.79 0.48
CA THR A 9 10.06 -4.17 0.96
C THR A 9 10.81 -4.33 2.26
N SER A 10 10.42 -5.31 3.07
CA SER A 10 11.11 -5.68 4.30
C SER A 10 10.77 -7.13 4.71
N GLY A 11 11.80 -7.99 4.80
CA GLY A 11 11.71 -9.36 5.30
C GLY A 11 10.98 -10.35 4.37
N ARG A 12 10.86 -10.04 3.05
CA ARG A 12 10.05 -10.84 2.11
C ARG A 12 10.73 -11.15 0.78
N ARG A 13 12.07 -11.28 0.77
CA ARG A 13 12.89 -11.50 -0.42
C ARG A 13 12.31 -12.47 -1.45
N LYS A 14 11.82 -13.65 -1.00
CA LYS A 14 11.29 -14.69 -1.91
C LYS A 14 9.96 -14.27 -2.56
N ILE A 15 9.10 -13.62 -1.81
CA ILE A 15 7.80 -13.15 -2.32
C ILE A 15 8.01 -11.99 -3.29
N LEU A 16 8.91 -11.07 -2.96
CA LEU A 16 9.31 -9.98 -3.85
C LEU A 16 9.84 -10.54 -5.19
N ALA A 17 10.69 -11.57 -5.18
CA ALA A 17 11.17 -12.20 -6.41
C ALA A 17 10.02 -12.71 -7.27
N CYS A 18 9.05 -13.43 -6.68
CA CYS A 18 7.85 -13.88 -7.40
C CYS A 18 7.03 -12.70 -7.96
N MET A 19 6.90 -11.60 -7.22
CA MET A 19 6.19 -10.40 -7.70
C MET A 19 6.92 -9.76 -8.88
N ILE A 20 8.26 -9.68 -8.84
CA ILE A 20 9.08 -9.16 -9.94
C ILE A 20 8.93 -10.02 -11.19
N ASP A 21 8.80 -11.35 -11.08
CA ASP A 21 8.49 -12.23 -12.20
C ASP A 21 7.15 -11.86 -12.86
N ARG A 22 6.15 -11.42 -12.06
CA ARG A 22 4.87 -10.92 -12.60
C ARG A 22 5.02 -9.59 -13.33
N LEU A 23 5.93 -8.72 -12.89
CA LEU A 23 6.28 -7.52 -13.64
C LEU A 23 6.99 -7.86 -14.95
N ALA A 24 7.87 -8.86 -14.92
CA ALA A 24 8.53 -9.35 -16.15
C ALA A 24 7.54 -10.02 -17.11
N ALA A 25 6.42 -10.53 -16.63
CA ALA A 25 5.36 -11.14 -17.44
C ALA A 25 4.28 -10.14 -17.92
N GLN A 26 4.33 -8.85 -17.51
CA GLN A 26 3.37 -7.85 -17.96
C GLN A 26 3.38 -7.71 -19.49
N THR A 27 2.22 -7.51 -20.12
CA THR A 27 2.10 -7.22 -21.56
C THR A 27 2.77 -5.90 -21.93
N ARG A 28 2.63 -4.88 -21.04
CA ARG A 28 3.40 -3.64 -21.05
C ARG A 28 4.37 -3.68 -19.87
N LYS A 29 5.68 -3.75 -20.16
CA LYS A 29 6.72 -3.72 -19.11
C LYS A 29 6.77 -2.36 -18.42
N PRO A 30 7.18 -2.27 -17.13
CA PRO A 30 7.50 -0.97 -16.55
C PRO A 30 8.68 -0.33 -17.27
N ASP A 31 8.68 0.99 -17.41
CA ASP A 31 9.85 1.72 -17.95
C ASP A 31 11.02 1.70 -16.95
N HIS A 32 10.71 1.54 -15.65
CA HIS A 32 11.70 1.40 -14.59
C HIS A 32 11.06 0.75 -13.36
N LEU A 33 11.82 -0.10 -12.66
CA LEU A 33 11.47 -0.62 -11.34
C LEU A 33 12.37 0.05 -10.28
N PHE A 34 11.76 0.74 -9.32
CA PHE A 34 12.44 1.28 -8.16
C PHE A 34 12.13 0.42 -6.93
N LEU A 35 13.18 -0.12 -6.30
CA LEU A 35 13.06 -0.92 -5.08
C LEU A 35 13.68 -0.17 -3.91
N SER A 36 12.98 -0.07 -2.81
CA SER A 36 13.53 0.42 -1.55
C SER A 36 13.46 -0.68 -0.50
N PRO A 37 14.52 -1.50 -0.35
CA PRO A 37 14.59 -2.53 0.68
C PRO A 37 14.91 -1.91 2.04
N ALA A 38 14.42 -2.52 3.13
CA ALA A 38 14.80 -2.13 4.48
C ALA A 38 16.23 -2.58 4.85
N THR A 39 16.69 -3.67 4.23
CA THR A 39 18.06 -4.20 4.32
C THR A 39 18.45 -4.85 2.99
N ASP A 40 19.74 -5.01 2.73
CA ASP A 40 20.25 -5.66 1.52
C ASP A 40 19.80 -7.13 1.40
N GLU A 41 19.47 -7.77 2.52
CA GLU A 41 18.97 -9.15 2.58
C GLU A 41 17.54 -9.29 2.00
N ASP A 42 16.81 -8.20 1.88
CA ASP A 42 15.42 -8.18 1.38
C ASP A 42 15.32 -8.33 -0.14
N ILE A 43 16.45 -8.25 -0.86
CA ILE A 43 16.50 -8.32 -2.32
C ILE A 43 17.42 -9.45 -2.82
N ASP A 44 17.18 -9.90 -4.04
CA ASP A 44 18.01 -10.85 -4.77
C ASP A 44 18.68 -10.17 -5.96
N MET A 45 19.93 -9.75 -5.78
CA MET A 45 20.67 -9.00 -6.80
C MET A 45 20.92 -9.81 -8.08
N GLU A 46 21.06 -11.14 -7.99
CA GLU A 46 21.24 -12.00 -9.16
C GLU A 46 19.95 -12.08 -9.97
N HIS A 47 18.82 -12.28 -9.28
CA HIS A 47 17.48 -12.27 -9.89
C HIS A 47 17.20 -10.93 -10.59
N LEU A 48 17.52 -9.80 -9.94
CA LEU A 48 17.29 -8.45 -10.49
C LEU A 48 18.07 -8.16 -11.77
N ARG A 49 19.23 -8.82 -11.99
CA ARG A 49 20.00 -8.66 -13.23
C ARG A 49 19.37 -9.36 -14.44
N SER A 50 18.45 -10.29 -14.20
CA SER A 50 17.82 -11.10 -15.25
C SER A 50 16.51 -10.49 -15.80
N VAL A 51 15.95 -9.44 -15.19
CA VAL A 51 14.69 -8.87 -15.60
C VAL A 51 14.82 -7.98 -16.85
N PRO A 52 13.75 -7.90 -17.69
CA PRO A 52 13.81 -7.22 -19.00
C PRO A 52 13.54 -5.70 -18.96
N PHE A 53 13.79 -5.04 -17.82
CA PHE A 53 13.61 -3.60 -17.62
C PHE A 53 14.64 -3.05 -16.63
N PRO A 54 14.92 -1.74 -16.66
CA PRO A 54 15.82 -1.10 -15.71
C PRO A 54 15.36 -1.24 -14.26
N VAL A 55 16.31 -1.51 -13.35
CA VAL A 55 16.05 -1.58 -11.91
C VAL A 55 17.00 -0.64 -11.17
N SER A 56 16.47 0.11 -10.21
CA SER A 56 17.26 0.92 -9.27
C SER A 56 16.92 0.57 -7.83
N ILE A 57 17.97 0.35 -7.04
CA ILE A 57 17.84 0.22 -5.58
C ILE A 57 17.95 1.61 -4.97
N VAL A 58 16.98 1.99 -4.18
CA VAL A 58 16.87 3.30 -3.56
C VAL A 58 17.02 3.16 -2.04
N SER A 59 18.08 3.73 -1.50
CA SER A 59 18.34 3.72 -0.07
C SER A 59 17.41 4.71 0.66
N SER A 60 16.88 4.29 1.80
CA SER A 60 16.05 5.13 2.69
C SER A 60 16.08 4.61 4.12
N PRO A 61 15.64 5.40 5.11
CA PRO A 61 15.29 4.86 6.42
C PRO A 61 14.19 3.81 6.31
N LYS A 62 14.22 2.82 7.21
CA LYS A 62 13.19 1.78 7.29
C LYS A 62 11.83 2.36 7.65
N GLY A 63 10.81 2.05 6.87
CA GLY A 63 9.42 2.46 7.07
C GLY A 63 8.69 2.67 5.75
N SER A 64 7.41 2.41 5.70
CA SER A 64 6.61 2.48 4.47
C SER A 64 6.68 3.89 3.84
N CYS A 65 6.49 4.96 4.63
CA CYS A 65 6.53 6.33 4.13
C CYS A 65 7.92 6.76 3.62
N PRO A 66 9.03 6.63 4.39
CA PRO A 66 10.33 7.07 3.90
C PRO A 66 10.80 6.25 2.69
N GLN A 67 10.55 4.93 2.65
CA GLN A 67 10.89 4.10 1.49
C GLN A 67 10.13 4.55 0.23
N ARG A 68 8.81 4.79 0.32
CA ARG A 68 8.01 5.27 -0.81
C ARG A 68 8.38 6.69 -1.22
N ASN A 69 8.72 7.57 -0.29
CA ASN A 69 9.17 8.94 -0.60
C ASN A 69 10.50 8.94 -1.35
N ALA A 70 11.45 8.09 -0.95
CA ALA A 70 12.70 7.92 -1.66
C ALA A 70 12.48 7.43 -3.11
N ILE A 71 11.54 6.49 -3.31
CA ILE A 71 11.13 6.03 -4.64
C ILE A 71 10.51 7.17 -5.46
N ILE A 72 9.60 7.98 -4.88
CA ILE A 72 9.00 9.13 -5.59
C ILE A 72 10.08 10.09 -6.09
N ASN A 73 11.06 10.40 -5.25
CA ASN A 73 12.17 11.28 -5.62
C ASN A 73 13.04 10.68 -6.74
N ALA A 74 13.34 9.37 -6.67
CA ALA A 74 14.11 8.68 -7.71
C ALA A 74 13.35 8.59 -9.03
N ALA A 75 12.02 8.52 -8.99
CA ALA A 75 11.14 8.43 -10.15
C ALA A 75 10.76 9.79 -10.77
N ALA A 76 11.39 10.91 -10.38
CA ALA A 76 11.00 12.26 -10.79
C ALA A 76 10.96 12.50 -12.32
N GLY A 77 11.64 11.66 -13.12
CA GLY A 77 11.63 11.71 -14.60
C GLY A 77 10.52 10.88 -15.26
N MET A 78 9.63 10.26 -14.49
CA MET A 78 8.51 9.45 -14.96
C MET A 78 7.20 10.25 -14.96
N ASP A 79 6.24 9.85 -15.80
CA ASP A 79 4.91 10.48 -15.87
C ASP A 79 4.02 9.95 -14.75
N ALA A 80 4.10 8.63 -14.50
CA ALA A 80 3.33 7.95 -13.47
C ALA A 80 4.18 6.94 -12.69
N LEU A 81 3.78 6.69 -11.45
CA LEU A 81 4.38 5.73 -10.55
C LEU A 81 3.29 4.83 -9.97
N THR A 82 3.39 3.53 -10.23
CA THR A 82 2.54 2.52 -9.63
C THR A 82 3.27 1.88 -8.46
N PHE A 83 2.77 2.07 -7.25
CA PHE A 83 3.23 1.32 -6.08
C PHE A 83 2.49 -0.01 -5.99
N PHE A 84 3.25 -1.07 -5.88
CA PHE A 84 2.77 -2.36 -5.43
C PHE A 84 3.41 -2.70 -4.07
N ASP A 85 2.64 -3.37 -3.20
CA ASP A 85 3.25 -4.08 -2.09
C ASP A 85 4.02 -5.29 -2.64
N ASP A 86 5.06 -5.70 -1.93
CA ASP A 86 5.94 -6.80 -2.32
C ASP A 86 5.23 -8.16 -2.42
N ASP A 87 3.99 -8.23 -1.91
CA ASP A 87 3.08 -9.38 -1.96
C ASP A 87 1.77 -9.11 -2.73
N PHE A 88 1.77 -8.10 -3.63
CA PHE A 88 0.70 -7.89 -4.59
C PHE A 88 1.08 -8.47 -5.97
N PHE A 89 0.27 -9.37 -6.50
CA PHE A 89 0.48 -10.01 -7.80
C PHE A 89 -0.46 -9.42 -8.85
N PRO A 90 0.02 -8.52 -9.72
CA PRO A 90 -0.79 -7.93 -10.79
C PRO A 90 -1.11 -8.94 -11.89
N ALA A 91 -2.30 -8.84 -12.47
CA ALA A 91 -2.63 -9.53 -13.73
C ALA A 91 -1.75 -9.01 -14.88
N ALA A 92 -1.54 -9.83 -15.91
CA ALA A 92 -0.56 -9.56 -16.96
C ALA A 92 -0.79 -8.25 -17.76
N ASN A 93 -2.02 -7.73 -17.78
CA ASN A 93 -2.38 -6.49 -18.46
C ASN A 93 -2.43 -5.26 -17.55
N TYR A 94 -2.08 -5.36 -16.27
CA TYR A 94 -2.26 -4.28 -15.28
C TYR A 94 -1.62 -2.97 -15.73
N LEU A 95 -0.35 -2.97 -16.16
CA LEU A 95 0.34 -1.75 -16.57
C LEU A 95 -0.15 -1.22 -17.92
N ALA A 96 -0.60 -2.08 -18.85
CA ALA A 96 -1.24 -1.66 -20.10
C ALA A 96 -2.57 -0.94 -19.84
N GLU A 97 -3.39 -1.49 -18.94
CA GLU A 97 -4.65 -0.87 -18.52
C GLU A 97 -4.42 0.43 -17.72
N THR A 98 -3.32 0.51 -16.96
CA THR A 98 -2.90 1.74 -16.27
C THR A 98 -2.58 2.84 -17.27
N GLU A 99 -1.81 2.53 -18.31
CA GLU A 99 -1.45 3.47 -19.38
C GLU A 99 -2.71 3.96 -20.11
N ALA A 100 -3.55 3.04 -20.57
CA ALA A 100 -4.79 3.36 -21.26
C ALA A 100 -5.73 4.24 -20.41
N LEU A 101 -5.89 3.94 -19.13
CA LEU A 101 -6.69 4.75 -18.19
C LEU A 101 -6.17 6.19 -18.09
N LEU A 102 -4.86 6.32 -17.84
CA LEU A 102 -4.26 7.64 -17.64
C LEU A 102 -4.18 8.46 -18.93
N GLU A 103 -4.03 7.85 -20.08
CA GLU A 103 -4.06 8.54 -21.38
C GLU A 103 -5.47 8.97 -21.78
N ALA A 104 -6.50 8.21 -21.38
CA ALA A 104 -7.90 8.53 -21.67
C ALA A 104 -8.44 9.71 -20.84
N ASP A 105 -7.91 9.95 -19.64
CA ASP A 105 -8.34 11.06 -18.76
C ASP A 105 -7.17 11.66 -18.00
N GLU A 106 -6.67 12.81 -18.47
CA GLU A 106 -5.56 13.54 -17.86
C GLU A 106 -5.90 14.11 -16.48
N THR A 107 -7.16 14.20 -16.11
CA THR A 107 -7.61 14.70 -14.80
C THR A 107 -7.48 13.67 -13.69
N ILE A 108 -7.22 12.39 -14.01
CA ILE A 108 -6.96 11.36 -13.02
C ILE A 108 -5.54 11.54 -12.45
N VAL A 109 -5.44 11.80 -11.16
CA VAL A 109 -4.16 11.94 -10.44
C VAL A 109 -3.82 10.73 -9.60
N VAL A 110 -4.85 9.95 -9.17
CA VAL A 110 -4.68 8.70 -8.42
C VAL A 110 -5.62 7.64 -8.98
N ALA A 111 -5.10 6.44 -9.17
CA ALA A 111 -5.89 5.26 -9.52
C ALA A 111 -5.57 4.08 -8.59
N THR A 112 -6.57 3.24 -8.35
CA THR A 112 -6.42 1.94 -7.66
C THR A 112 -7.17 0.87 -8.42
N GLY A 113 -6.74 -0.39 -8.24
CA GLY A 113 -7.33 -1.52 -8.94
C GLY A 113 -8.30 -2.34 -8.08
N HIS A 114 -8.87 -3.34 -8.73
CA HIS A 114 -9.70 -4.36 -8.10
C HIS A 114 -8.84 -5.52 -7.61
N VAL A 115 -8.85 -5.75 -6.30
CA VAL A 115 -8.20 -6.92 -5.70
C VAL A 115 -9.15 -8.12 -5.84
N ILE A 116 -8.82 -9.05 -6.75
CA ILE A 116 -9.62 -10.25 -7.07
C ILE A 116 -9.80 -11.11 -5.80
N PHE A 117 -8.72 -11.25 -5.04
CA PHE A 117 -8.72 -11.91 -3.74
C PHE A 117 -7.70 -11.23 -2.81
N ASP A 118 -8.14 -10.95 -1.59
CA ASP A 118 -7.30 -10.33 -0.56
C ASP A 118 -7.01 -11.33 0.59
N GLY A 119 -5.80 -11.85 0.62
CA GLY A 119 -5.31 -12.77 1.65
C GLY A 119 -5.15 -12.16 3.04
N ILE A 120 -5.35 -10.80 3.17
CA ILE A 120 -5.20 -10.12 4.46
C ILE A 120 -6.23 -10.60 5.49
N HIS A 121 -7.40 -11.03 5.03
CA HIS A 121 -8.50 -11.49 5.87
C HIS A 121 -8.35 -12.94 6.35
N GLY A 122 -7.36 -13.69 5.82
CA GLY A 122 -7.06 -15.08 6.13
C GLY A 122 -5.62 -15.29 6.59
N PRO A 123 -5.13 -16.53 6.52
CA PRO A 123 -3.74 -16.87 6.83
C PRO A 123 -2.72 -16.28 5.85
N GLY A 124 -3.17 -15.74 4.73
CA GLY A 124 -2.40 -15.37 3.56
C GLY A 124 -2.44 -16.46 2.49
N LEU A 125 -1.96 -16.12 1.28
CA LEU A 125 -1.86 -17.03 0.15
C LEU A 125 -0.40 -17.38 -0.15
N GLN A 126 -0.19 -18.55 -0.76
CA GLN A 126 1.06 -18.88 -1.43
C GLN A 126 1.07 -18.30 -2.86
N ALA A 127 2.27 -18.07 -3.41
CA ALA A 127 2.40 -17.54 -4.76
C ALA A 127 1.64 -18.31 -5.82
N GLY A 128 1.73 -19.66 -5.80
CA GLY A 128 1.03 -20.52 -6.75
C GLY A 128 -0.51 -20.48 -6.64
N GLU A 129 -1.05 -20.18 -5.45
CA GLU A 129 -2.48 -19.99 -5.25
C GLU A 129 -2.95 -18.69 -5.91
N ALA A 130 -2.17 -17.60 -5.76
CA ALA A 130 -2.45 -16.34 -6.41
C ALA A 130 -2.44 -16.47 -7.93
N ASP A 131 -1.49 -17.20 -8.49
CA ASP A 131 -1.42 -17.49 -9.92
C ASP A 131 -2.64 -18.24 -10.43
N ARG A 132 -3.11 -19.22 -9.65
CA ARG A 132 -4.33 -19.94 -9.97
C ARG A 132 -5.54 -19.00 -9.95
N ILE A 133 -5.69 -18.17 -8.92
CA ILE A 133 -6.80 -17.22 -8.81
C ILE A 133 -6.81 -16.23 -9.97
N ILE A 134 -5.66 -15.69 -10.38
CA ILE A 134 -5.57 -14.80 -11.56
C ILE A 134 -5.95 -15.52 -12.84
N ARG A 135 -5.47 -16.75 -13.03
CA ARG A 135 -5.74 -17.53 -14.25
C ARG A 135 -7.20 -17.99 -14.33
N GLU A 136 -7.82 -18.30 -13.19
CA GLU A 136 -9.20 -18.78 -13.07
C GLU A 136 -10.19 -17.63 -12.80
N ASP A 137 -9.77 -16.39 -12.91
CA ASP A 137 -10.64 -15.22 -12.73
C ASP A 137 -11.82 -15.31 -13.74
N PRO A 138 -13.07 -15.40 -13.26
CA PRO A 138 -14.22 -15.53 -14.15
C PRO A 138 -14.48 -14.30 -14.99
N THR A 139 -13.83 -13.18 -14.67
CA THR A 139 -14.01 -11.89 -15.37
C THR A 139 -12.64 -11.23 -15.59
N PRO A 140 -11.73 -11.86 -16.37
CA PRO A 140 -10.36 -11.34 -16.51
C PRO A 140 -10.32 -10.01 -17.30
N ASP A 141 -11.30 -9.76 -18.16
CA ASP A 141 -11.46 -8.55 -18.97
C ASP A 141 -12.89 -7.99 -18.86
N PRO A 142 -13.24 -7.38 -17.70
CA PRO A 142 -14.57 -6.81 -17.50
C PRO A 142 -14.80 -5.59 -18.39
N ALA A 143 -16.08 -5.28 -18.70
CA ALA A 143 -16.41 -4.01 -19.31
C ALA A 143 -15.80 -2.86 -18.48
N PRO A 144 -15.11 -1.87 -19.11
CA PRO A 144 -14.40 -0.83 -18.39
C PRO A 144 -15.35 -0.03 -17.48
N ALA A 145 -15.02 0.08 -16.21
CA ALA A 145 -15.79 0.88 -15.27
C ALA A 145 -14.82 1.66 -14.36
N VAL A 146 -14.85 2.98 -14.49
CA VAL A 146 -14.10 3.93 -13.66
C VAL A 146 -15.07 4.55 -12.67
N VAL A 147 -14.83 4.39 -11.39
CA VAL A 147 -15.68 4.94 -10.33
C VAL A 147 -14.88 5.85 -9.40
N PRO A 148 -15.45 6.95 -8.88
CA PRO A 148 -14.78 7.78 -7.88
C PRO A 148 -14.39 6.96 -6.65
N ALA A 149 -13.18 7.16 -6.15
CA ALA A 149 -12.69 6.54 -4.93
C ALA A 149 -12.30 7.59 -3.89
N HIS A 150 -12.38 7.21 -2.61
CA HIS A 150 -11.92 8.08 -1.52
C HIS A 150 -10.39 8.11 -1.44
N ASN A 151 -9.75 6.97 -1.62
CA ASN A 151 -8.30 6.76 -1.66
C ASN A 151 -7.98 5.55 -2.54
N ALA A 152 -6.71 5.40 -2.90
CA ALA A 152 -6.18 4.15 -3.42
C ALA A 152 -5.96 3.16 -2.29
N TYR A 153 -5.94 1.87 -2.61
CA TYR A 153 -5.60 0.82 -1.64
C TYR A 153 -4.09 0.58 -1.63
N GLY A 154 -3.48 0.65 -0.44
CA GLY A 154 -2.04 0.66 -0.24
C GLY A 154 -1.24 -0.39 -1.01
N CYS A 155 -1.84 -1.56 -1.31
CA CYS A 155 -1.15 -2.62 -2.04
C CYS A 155 -1.11 -2.41 -3.57
N ASN A 156 -1.92 -1.48 -4.13
CA ASN A 156 -1.94 -1.16 -5.56
C ASN A 156 -2.36 0.29 -5.83
N MET A 157 -1.42 1.21 -5.76
CA MET A 157 -1.64 2.64 -5.93
C MET A 157 -0.90 3.16 -7.15
N THR A 158 -1.59 3.82 -8.06
CA THR A 158 -0.96 4.54 -9.18
C THR A 158 -1.16 6.03 -9.01
N PHE A 159 -0.09 6.79 -9.19
CA PHE A 159 -0.07 8.25 -9.09
C PHE A 159 0.51 8.89 -10.35
N ARG A 160 -0.10 9.97 -10.83
CA ARG A 160 0.64 10.92 -11.66
C ARG A 160 1.66 11.62 -10.80
N LEU A 161 2.91 11.70 -11.25
CA LEU A 161 3.97 12.28 -10.45
C LEU A 161 3.98 13.82 -10.48
N GLN A 162 3.49 14.43 -11.55
CA GLN A 162 3.50 15.88 -11.70
C GLN A 162 2.88 16.62 -10.50
N PRO A 163 1.64 16.34 -10.04
CA PRO A 163 1.07 17.05 -8.89
C PRO A 163 1.80 16.75 -7.58
N ILE A 164 2.33 15.55 -7.40
CA ILE A 164 3.12 15.19 -6.21
C ILE A 164 4.38 16.07 -6.13
N LEU A 165 5.14 16.15 -7.22
CA LEU A 165 6.41 16.87 -7.28
C LEU A 165 6.20 18.38 -7.26
N ALA A 166 5.25 18.90 -8.06
CA ALA A 166 4.97 20.33 -8.15
C ALA A 166 4.50 20.92 -6.83
N HIS A 167 3.69 20.20 -6.06
CA HIS A 167 3.13 20.67 -4.79
C HIS A 167 3.83 20.06 -3.57
N ARG A 168 4.88 19.27 -3.77
CA ARG A 168 5.66 18.60 -2.71
C ARG A 168 4.79 17.80 -1.74
N ILE A 169 3.83 17.02 -2.29
CA ILE A 169 2.88 16.22 -1.53
C ILE A 169 3.43 14.79 -1.43
N PHE A 170 4.19 14.49 -0.39
CA PHE A 170 4.79 13.19 -0.12
C PHE A 170 4.03 12.43 0.95
N PHE A 171 4.30 11.13 1.11
CA PHE A 171 3.83 10.35 2.26
C PHE A 171 4.32 10.99 3.57
N ASP A 172 3.48 10.94 4.59
CA ASP A 172 3.78 11.57 5.88
C ASP A 172 4.65 10.66 6.76
N GLU A 173 5.91 11.02 6.97
CA GLU A 173 6.87 10.25 7.76
C GLU A 173 6.62 10.32 9.27
N GLU A 174 5.71 11.19 9.74
CA GLU A 174 5.20 11.18 11.11
C GLU A 174 4.32 9.93 11.39
N LEU A 175 3.96 9.18 10.32
CA LEU A 175 3.35 7.86 10.40
C LEU A 175 4.45 6.78 10.27
N PRO A 176 5.02 6.28 11.38
CA PRO A 176 6.19 5.42 11.34
C PRO A 176 5.87 3.96 11.01
N LEU A 177 6.90 3.20 10.63
CA LEU A 177 6.90 1.77 10.36
C LEU A 177 5.91 1.39 9.26
N TYR A 178 4.84 0.64 9.60
CA TYR A 178 3.78 0.25 8.66
C TYR A 178 2.92 1.42 8.20
N ALA A 179 2.94 2.54 8.95
CA ALA A 179 2.31 3.82 8.60
C ALA A 179 0.80 3.73 8.26
N TRP A 180 0.04 2.84 8.89
CA TRP A 180 -1.37 2.57 8.55
C TRP A 180 -2.19 3.84 8.30
N GLN A 181 -2.89 3.95 7.17
CA GLN A 181 -3.65 5.07 6.60
C GLN A 181 -2.79 6.16 5.91
N GLU A 182 -1.54 5.88 5.58
CA GLU A 182 -0.68 6.76 4.79
C GLU A 182 -1.21 6.97 3.36
N ASP A 183 -1.87 5.94 2.82
CA ASP A 183 -2.54 5.93 1.52
C ASP A 183 -3.74 6.88 1.50
N VAL A 184 -4.54 6.86 2.57
CA VAL A 184 -5.66 7.80 2.74
C VAL A 184 -5.15 9.23 2.83
N ASP A 185 -4.14 9.49 3.67
CA ASP A 185 -3.56 10.84 3.84
C ASP A 185 -3.07 11.40 2.52
N LEU A 186 -2.23 10.66 1.80
CA LEU A 186 -1.67 11.12 0.53
C LEU A 186 -2.76 11.37 -0.51
N CYS A 187 -3.70 10.44 -0.67
CA CYS A 187 -4.80 10.58 -1.62
C CYS A 187 -5.68 11.79 -1.29
N ARG A 188 -6.01 12.02 -0.03
CA ARG A 188 -6.83 13.17 0.35
C ARG A 188 -6.14 14.50 0.10
N ARG A 189 -4.82 14.58 0.31
CA ARG A 189 -4.03 15.77 -0.02
C ARG A 189 -3.86 16.00 -1.53
N LEU A 190 -3.91 14.93 -2.33
CA LEU A 190 -3.88 15.02 -3.80
C LEU A 190 -5.25 15.33 -4.42
N SER A 191 -6.36 15.08 -3.71
CA SER A 191 -7.72 15.25 -4.24
C SER A 191 -8.06 16.65 -4.79
N PRO A 192 -7.47 17.78 -4.33
CA PRO A 192 -7.70 19.08 -4.95
C PRO A 192 -7.09 19.23 -6.35
N TYR A 193 -6.18 18.35 -6.75
CA TYR A 193 -5.43 18.45 -7.99
C TYR A 193 -5.95 17.53 -9.10
N GLY A 194 -6.96 16.70 -8.81
CA GLY A 194 -7.59 15.86 -9.81
C GLY A 194 -8.39 14.70 -9.22
N LYS A 195 -8.86 13.81 -10.09
CA LYS A 195 -9.71 12.69 -9.73
C LYS A 195 -8.93 11.57 -9.06
N ILE A 196 -9.54 10.97 -8.04
CA ILE A 196 -9.13 9.70 -7.44
C ILE A 196 -10.15 8.66 -7.88
N VAL A 197 -9.70 7.58 -8.52
CA VAL A 197 -10.59 6.59 -9.12
C VAL A 197 -10.21 5.16 -8.77
N ALA A 198 -11.20 4.29 -8.74
CA ALA A 198 -11.01 2.85 -8.84
C ALA A 198 -11.37 2.39 -10.26
N PHE A 199 -10.51 1.59 -10.87
CA PHE A 199 -10.71 1.05 -12.19
C PHE A 199 -10.70 -0.48 -12.18
N ASN A 200 -11.80 -1.09 -12.61
CA ASN A 200 -12.04 -2.52 -12.46
C ASN A 200 -11.14 -3.41 -13.34
N ARG A 201 -10.46 -2.85 -14.34
CA ARG A 201 -9.50 -3.56 -15.19
C ARG A 201 -8.08 -3.61 -14.61
N LEU A 202 -7.75 -2.79 -13.63
CA LEU A 202 -6.52 -2.90 -12.86
C LEU A 202 -6.66 -4.05 -11.85
N ARG A 203 -6.39 -5.27 -12.27
CA ARG A 203 -6.71 -6.48 -11.50
C ARG A 203 -5.46 -7.12 -10.91
N GLY A 204 -5.62 -7.76 -9.76
CA GLY A 204 -4.53 -8.50 -9.12
C GLY A 204 -4.96 -9.21 -7.84
N VAL A 205 -4.05 -9.96 -7.26
CA VAL A 205 -4.24 -10.70 -6.00
C VAL A 205 -3.26 -10.18 -4.97
N HIS A 206 -3.75 -9.86 -3.78
CA HIS A 206 -2.94 -9.52 -2.63
C HIS A 206 -2.76 -10.76 -1.75
N LEU A 207 -1.53 -11.26 -1.65
CA LEU A 207 -1.23 -12.48 -0.90
C LEU A 207 -1.52 -12.34 0.60
N GLY A 208 -1.36 -11.14 1.13
CA GLY A 208 -1.59 -10.85 2.54
C GLY A 208 -0.61 -11.60 3.47
N VAL A 209 0.66 -11.74 3.04
CA VAL A 209 1.72 -12.46 3.76
C VAL A 209 1.87 -11.95 5.18
N LYS A 210 1.97 -12.86 6.16
CA LYS A 210 2.04 -12.49 7.59
C LYS A 210 3.46 -12.21 8.08
N ALA A 211 4.49 -12.71 7.40
CA ALA A 211 5.89 -12.39 7.70
C ALA A 211 6.18 -10.89 7.51
N GLY A 212 7.07 -10.34 8.32
CA GLY A 212 7.47 -8.92 8.24
C GLY A 212 6.44 -7.92 8.77
N ARG A 213 5.30 -8.36 9.29
CA ARG A 213 4.25 -7.46 9.80
C ARG A 213 4.60 -6.85 11.15
N THR A 214 4.10 -5.63 11.36
CA THR A 214 4.09 -4.95 12.65
C THR A 214 3.34 -5.77 13.70
N SER A 215 3.84 -5.79 14.95
CA SER A 215 3.19 -6.50 16.07
C SER A 215 1.74 -6.02 16.29
N GLY A 216 0.90 -6.91 16.84
CA GLY A 216 -0.48 -6.55 17.17
C GLY A 216 -0.57 -5.33 18.08
N LEU A 217 0.33 -5.20 19.06
CA LEU A 217 0.39 -4.07 19.97
C LEU A 217 0.58 -2.73 19.22
N ARG A 218 1.61 -2.64 18.40
CA ARG A 218 1.92 -1.44 17.61
C ARG A 218 0.79 -1.11 16.62
N PHE A 219 0.29 -2.12 15.91
CA PHE A 219 -0.81 -1.93 14.99
C PHE A 219 -2.09 -1.45 15.68
N GLY A 220 -2.42 -2.03 16.86
CA GLY A 220 -3.55 -1.59 17.67
C GLY A 220 -3.41 -0.12 18.12
N TYR A 221 -2.22 0.30 18.53
CA TYR A 221 -1.97 1.70 18.85
C TYR A 221 -2.23 2.61 17.65
N SER A 222 -1.70 2.25 16.48
CA SER A 222 -1.90 3.00 15.23
C SER A 222 -3.38 3.09 14.81
N GLN A 223 -4.22 2.09 15.14
CA GLN A 223 -5.66 2.13 14.85
C GLN A 223 -6.41 3.27 15.55
N ILE A 224 -5.84 3.88 16.57
CA ILE A 224 -6.37 5.04 17.29
C ILE A 224 -5.55 6.29 16.96
N ALA A 225 -4.23 6.21 17.06
CA ALA A 225 -3.34 7.35 16.96
C ALA A 225 -3.35 7.95 15.53
N ASN A 226 -3.25 7.11 14.50
CA ASN A 226 -3.15 7.60 13.12
C ASN A 226 -4.44 8.31 12.66
N PRO A 227 -5.65 7.76 12.80
CA PRO A 227 -6.88 8.47 12.41
C PRO A 227 -7.05 9.82 13.11
N LEU A 228 -6.73 9.92 14.41
CA LEU A 228 -6.83 11.19 15.14
C LEU A 228 -5.76 12.19 14.72
N TYR A 229 -4.53 11.72 14.44
CA TYR A 229 -3.49 12.54 13.84
C TYR A 229 -3.94 13.11 12.48
N LEU A 230 -4.53 12.28 11.62
CA LEU A 230 -5.04 12.72 10.31
C LEU A 230 -6.21 13.71 10.41
N VAL A 231 -7.05 13.60 11.45
CA VAL A 231 -8.06 14.63 11.76
C VAL A 231 -7.40 15.96 12.12
N LYS A 232 -6.40 15.94 13.02
CA LYS A 232 -5.65 17.14 13.41
C LYS A 232 -4.95 17.78 12.21
N LYS A 233 -4.46 16.97 11.29
CA LYS A 233 -3.82 17.40 10.03
C LYS A 233 -4.82 17.95 9.01
N GLY A 234 -6.10 17.62 9.12
CA GLY A 234 -7.16 18.01 8.19
C GLY A 234 -7.32 17.09 6.97
N SER A 235 -6.64 15.95 6.95
CA SER A 235 -6.75 14.98 5.85
C SER A 235 -8.07 14.21 5.85
N VAL A 236 -8.67 13.97 7.02
CA VAL A 236 -9.93 13.25 7.18
C VAL A 236 -10.86 13.91 8.19
N SER A 237 -12.17 13.63 8.10
CA SER A 237 -13.14 14.15 9.06
C SER A 237 -13.13 13.37 10.37
N LEU A 238 -13.49 14.03 11.49
CA LEU A 238 -13.64 13.37 12.79
C LEU A 238 -14.67 12.22 12.74
N LYS A 239 -15.76 12.41 12.01
CA LYS A 239 -16.81 11.38 11.84
C LYS A 239 -16.24 10.11 11.19
N TRP A 240 -15.42 10.27 10.16
CA TRP A 240 -14.73 9.15 9.50
C TRP A 240 -13.78 8.44 10.48
N ALA A 241 -12.94 9.19 11.19
CA ALA A 241 -11.98 8.65 12.15
C ALA A 241 -12.69 7.88 13.28
N LEU A 242 -13.74 8.44 13.88
CA LEU A 242 -14.50 7.78 14.96
C LEU A 242 -15.17 6.48 14.49
N ARG A 243 -15.74 6.46 13.27
CA ARG A 243 -16.31 5.25 12.69
C ARG A 243 -15.25 4.15 12.50
N LEU A 244 -14.09 4.53 11.95
CA LEU A 244 -12.98 3.59 11.71
C LEU A 244 -12.43 3.04 13.03
N MET A 245 -12.16 3.90 14.01
CA MET A 245 -11.67 3.54 15.34
C MET A 245 -12.65 2.63 16.05
N GLY A 246 -13.93 2.99 16.07
CA GLY A 246 -15.01 2.21 16.71
C GLY A 246 -15.13 0.81 16.11
N GLY A 247 -15.09 0.69 14.77
CA GLY A 247 -15.09 -0.59 14.07
C GLY A 247 -13.89 -1.46 14.42
N ASN A 248 -12.70 -0.86 14.49
CA ASN A 248 -11.46 -1.58 14.87
C ASN A 248 -11.50 -2.05 16.34
N ILE A 249 -11.91 -1.20 17.26
CA ILE A 249 -12.05 -1.56 18.69
C ILE A 249 -13.04 -2.71 18.86
N ALA A 250 -14.24 -2.60 18.28
CA ALA A 250 -15.25 -3.64 18.34
C ALA A 250 -14.73 -4.97 17.77
N SER A 251 -14.11 -4.93 16.60
CA SER A 251 -13.48 -6.10 15.96
C SER A 251 -12.38 -6.73 16.83
N ASN A 252 -11.58 -5.92 17.52
CA ASN A 252 -10.52 -6.41 18.40
C ASN A 252 -11.10 -7.00 19.71
N ILE A 253 -12.16 -6.41 20.28
CA ILE A 253 -12.86 -6.96 21.47
C ILE A 253 -13.44 -8.32 21.13
N ILE A 254 -14.26 -8.42 20.08
CA ILE A 254 -14.92 -9.67 19.68
C ILE A 254 -13.87 -10.72 19.31
N GLY A 255 -12.89 -10.34 18.48
CA GLY A 255 -11.84 -11.24 18.02
C GLY A 255 -10.84 -11.68 19.12
N SER A 256 -10.81 -11.01 20.28
CA SER A 256 -9.94 -11.40 21.41
C SER A 256 -10.48 -12.59 22.22
N ILE A 257 -11.76 -12.91 22.08
CA ILE A 257 -12.41 -14.05 22.76
C ILE A 257 -11.83 -15.35 22.20
N ASN A 258 -11.87 -15.50 20.87
CA ASN A 258 -11.28 -16.64 20.14
C ASN A 258 -10.43 -16.13 18.97
N PRO A 259 -9.18 -15.69 19.23
CA PRO A 259 -8.35 -15.07 18.21
C PRO A 259 -7.90 -16.08 17.16
N PRO A 260 -8.04 -15.78 15.85
CA PRO A 260 -7.46 -16.62 14.82
C PRO A 260 -5.93 -16.60 14.94
N PRO A 261 -5.24 -17.74 14.65
CA PRO A 261 -3.79 -17.87 14.91
C PRO A 261 -2.92 -16.89 14.09
N TYR A 262 -3.45 -16.35 13.01
CA TYR A 262 -2.76 -15.42 12.10
C TYR A 262 -2.99 -13.94 12.42
N VAL A 263 -3.74 -13.59 13.49
CA VAL A 263 -3.99 -12.19 13.90
C VAL A 263 -3.89 -12.05 15.42
N ASP A 264 -2.95 -11.25 15.89
CA ASP A 264 -2.82 -10.92 17.31
C ASP A 264 -3.89 -9.90 17.74
N ARG A 265 -5.15 -10.38 17.91
CA ARG A 265 -6.28 -9.55 18.35
C ARG A 265 -6.10 -9.00 19.76
N ARG A 266 -5.50 -9.79 20.67
CA ARG A 266 -5.25 -9.37 22.05
C ARG A 266 -4.19 -8.28 22.12
N GLY A 267 -3.10 -8.40 21.36
CA GLY A 267 -2.12 -7.33 21.21
C GLY A 267 -2.73 -6.05 20.63
N ARG A 268 -3.58 -6.17 19.58
CA ARG A 268 -4.28 -5.00 19.03
C ARG A 268 -5.18 -4.31 20.05
N LEU A 269 -5.95 -5.07 20.83
CA LEU A 269 -6.80 -4.50 21.88
C LEU A 269 -5.96 -3.79 22.94
N ARG A 270 -4.83 -4.39 23.38
CA ARG A 270 -3.90 -3.73 24.31
C ARG A 270 -3.35 -2.42 23.75
N GLY A 271 -2.95 -2.42 22.46
CA GLY A 271 -2.52 -1.21 21.76
C GLY A 271 -3.61 -0.13 21.71
N ASN A 272 -4.86 -0.50 21.42
CA ASN A 272 -5.99 0.43 21.46
C ASN A 272 -6.14 1.07 22.86
N LEU A 273 -6.06 0.27 23.94
CA LEU A 273 -6.20 0.78 25.32
C LEU A 273 -5.07 1.74 25.70
N ILE A 274 -3.83 1.44 25.29
CA ILE A 274 -2.68 2.33 25.52
C ILE A 274 -2.88 3.66 24.77
N ALA A 275 -3.31 3.60 23.51
CA ALA A 275 -3.56 4.80 22.72
C ALA A 275 -4.70 5.66 23.32
N LEU A 276 -5.79 5.04 23.78
CA LEU A 276 -6.88 5.76 24.45
C LEU A 276 -6.39 6.39 25.78
N ARG A 277 -5.55 5.70 26.56
CA ARG A 277 -4.92 6.30 27.75
C ARG A 277 -4.07 7.51 27.37
N HIS A 278 -3.22 7.40 26.33
CA HIS A 278 -2.42 8.53 25.86
C HIS A 278 -3.27 9.68 25.37
N LEU A 279 -4.42 9.40 24.73
CA LEU A 279 -5.39 10.42 24.31
C LEU A 279 -5.94 11.20 25.53
N LEU A 280 -6.34 10.48 26.60
CA LEU A 280 -6.85 11.10 27.84
C LEU A 280 -5.79 11.94 28.55
N LEU A 281 -4.52 11.57 28.44
CA LEU A 281 -3.40 12.30 29.02
C LEU A 281 -2.84 13.42 28.12
N GLY A 282 -3.43 13.64 26.93
CA GLY A 282 -2.93 14.62 25.96
C GLY A 282 -1.58 14.26 25.32
N ALA A 283 -1.15 12.99 25.43
CA ALA A 283 0.15 12.49 24.97
C ALA A 283 0.05 11.57 23.74
N LEU A 284 -1.06 11.59 23.02
CA LEU A 284 -1.24 10.73 21.85
C LEU A 284 -0.37 11.21 20.68
N ASP A 285 0.53 10.34 20.20
CA ASP A 285 1.42 10.60 19.06
C ASP A 285 1.64 9.29 18.30
N PRO A 286 1.47 9.24 16.95
CA PRO A 286 1.76 8.06 16.14
C PRO A 286 3.17 7.50 16.35
N ARG A 287 4.17 8.37 16.61
CA ARG A 287 5.58 8.00 16.78
C ARG A 287 5.85 7.14 18.02
N HIS A 288 4.96 7.09 19.00
CA HIS A 288 5.13 6.24 20.17
C HIS A 288 5.29 4.76 19.85
N ILE A 289 4.80 4.29 18.68
CA ILE A 289 4.97 2.88 18.28
C ILE A 289 6.42 2.48 18.04
N THR A 290 7.32 3.43 17.81
CA THR A 290 8.75 3.13 17.60
C THR A 290 9.42 2.64 18.90
N ASN A 291 8.88 3.01 20.05
CA ASN A 291 9.39 2.69 21.38
C ASN A 291 8.60 1.56 22.09
N MET A 292 7.71 0.87 21.39
CA MET A 292 6.87 -0.23 21.92
C MET A 292 7.43 -1.61 21.59
#